data_caa1fe87d98d1a0420950c3fbb47e28d
#
_entry.id   caa1fe87d98d1a0420950c3fbb47e28d
#
_cell.length_a   1.000
_cell.length_b   1.000
_cell.length_c   1.000
_cell.angle_alpha   90.00
_cell.angle_beta   90.00
_cell.angle_gamma   90.00
#
_symmetry.space_group_name_H-M   'P 1'
#
loop_
_entity.id
_entity.type
_entity.pdbx_description
1 polymer ?
#
loop_
_entity_poly.entity_id
_entity_poly.type
_entity_poly.pdbx_seq_one_letter_code
_entity_poly.pdbx_strand_id
1 'polypeptide(L)'
;KLASTVQRVPGSPASETTEDSWDDRWPQLVPDLPIIVLVDEYTASGAEILAGALQDYDRGLVMGARTFGKGVVQTVMPLPYNRRLRFTTGSWLTPLGRSLQRVRDAQGRPIEEDLDTLPRVITPMGRTLINGGGIFPDLEIENDTLKTMERELIATANEVRVLLGLRLAE
;
A
#
# COMPACT_ATOMS: atom_id res chain seq x y z
N LYS A 1 8.80 -13.65 5.25
CA LYS A 1 8.46 -12.33 5.78
C LYS A 1 7.50 -11.64 4.83
N LEU A 2 6.33 -11.19 5.32
CA LEU A 2 5.37 -10.43 4.49
C LEU A 2 5.63 -8.91 4.59
N ALA A 3 5.95 -8.46 5.79
CA ALA A 3 6.24 -7.06 6.07
C ALA A 3 6.94 -6.93 7.41
N SER A 4 7.46 -5.76 7.71
CA SER A 4 7.85 -5.38 9.06
C SER A 4 7.36 -3.98 9.42
N THR A 5 7.27 -3.70 10.71
CA THR A 5 7.09 -2.35 11.23
C THR A 5 8.30 -1.94 12.03
N VAL A 6 8.71 -0.70 11.86
CA VAL A 6 9.72 -0.05 12.70
C VAL A 6 9.00 0.98 13.54
N GLN A 7 9.08 0.83 14.84
CA GLN A 7 8.40 1.71 15.79
C GLN A 7 9.41 2.29 16.81
N ARG A 8 9.12 3.51 17.25
CA ARG A 8 9.91 4.14 18.32
C ARG A 8 9.62 3.47 19.65
N VAL A 9 10.65 3.21 20.45
CA VAL A 9 10.50 2.70 21.82
C VAL A 9 9.98 3.81 22.72
N PRO A 10 8.81 3.66 23.38
CA PRO A 10 8.28 4.67 24.27
C PRO A 10 9.22 4.92 25.47
N GLY A 11 9.51 6.18 25.74
CA GLY A 11 10.38 6.57 26.86
C GLY A 11 11.88 6.51 26.58
N SER A 12 12.29 6.04 25.43
CA SER A 12 13.69 5.95 25.00
C SER A 12 14.09 7.10 24.07
N PRO A 13 15.42 7.32 23.85
CA PRO A 13 15.90 8.29 22.88
C PRO A 13 15.28 8.11 21.49
N ALA A 14 15.19 9.19 20.73
CA ALA A 14 14.54 9.19 19.42
C ALA A 14 15.18 8.21 18.40
N SER A 15 16.41 7.79 18.63
CA SER A 15 17.16 6.83 17.81
C SER A 15 16.86 5.36 18.13
N GLU A 16 16.20 5.07 19.27
CA GLU A 16 15.89 3.71 19.67
C GLU A 16 14.57 3.27 19.07
N THR A 17 14.64 2.23 18.25
CA THR A 17 13.49 1.66 17.54
C THR A 17 13.44 0.14 17.74
N THR A 18 12.23 -0.42 17.69
CA THR A 18 12.01 -1.86 17.57
C THR A 18 11.48 -2.21 16.20
N GLU A 19 11.86 -3.36 15.68
CA GLU A 19 11.32 -3.92 14.44
C GLU A 19 10.54 -5.20 14.78
N ASP A 20 9.25 -5.23 14.38
CA ASP A 20 8.43 -6.42 14.42
C ASP A 20 8.20 -6.90 12.98
N SER A 21 8.26 -8.22 12.75
CA SER A 21 8.02 -8.80 11.43
C SER A 21 6.82 -9.73 11.42
N TRP A 22 6.12 -9.74 10.30
CA TRP A 22 5.02 -10.66 10.01
C TRP A 22 5.45 -11.62 8.92
N ASP A 23 5.34 -12.91 9.23
CA ASP A 23 5.71 -13.99 8.33
C ASP A 23 4.46 -14.78 7.93
N ASP A 24 4.41 -15.21 6.69
CA ASP A 24 3.43 -16.19 6.25
C ASP A 24 3.84 -17.58 6.82
N ARG A 25 2.90 -18.22 7.49
CA ARG A 25 3.08 -19.55 8.10
C ARG A 25 2.35 -20.65 7.32
N TRP A 26 1.63 -20.27 6.27
CA TRP A 26 0.82 -21.21 5.52
C TRP A 26 1.49 -21.62 4.21
N PRO A 27 1.25 -22.85 3.73
CA PRO A 27 1.70 -23.23 2.40
C PRO A 27 1.10 -22.33 1.33
N GLN A 28 1.84 -22.10 0.25
CA GLN A 28 1.33 -21.32 -0.87
C GLN A 28 0.09 -22.00 -1.47
N LEU A 29 -1.01 -21.28 -1.58
CA LEU A 29 -2.25 -21.79 -2.15
C LEU A 29 -2.17 -21.99 -3.66
N VAL A 30 -1.39 -21.15 -4.35
CA VAL A 30 -1.28 -21.13 -5.82
C VAL A 30 0.19 -20.96 -6.24
N PRO A 31 1.08 -21.95 -5.95
CA PRO A 31 2.51 -21.78 -6.14
C PRO A 31 2.90 -21.57 -7.61
N ASP A 32 2.20 -22.21 -8.54
CA ASP A 32 2.57 -22.27 -9.95
C ASP A 32 1.75 -21.31 -10.84
N LEU A 33 0.75 -20.64 -10.28
CA LEU A 33 -0.04 -19.69 -11.06
C LEU A 33 0.66 -18.33 -11.19
N PRO A 34 0.70 -17.73 -12.40
CA PRO A 34 1.16 -16.36 -12.55
C PRO A 34 0.20 -15.41 -11.82
N ILE A 35 0.76 -14.42 -11.13
CA ILE A 35 -0.01 -13.41 -10.39
C ILE A 35 0.24 -12.05 -11.02
N ILE A 36 -0.85 -11.35 -11.35
CA ILE A 36 -0.84 -9.94 -11.72
C ILE A 36 -1.61 -9.19 -10.65
N VAL A 37 -1.00 -8.13 -10.12
CA VAL A 37 -1.58 -7.25 -9.09
C VAL A 37 -1.90 -5.92 -9.76
N LEU A 38 -3.19 -5.58 -9.84
CA LEU A 38 -3.61 -4.29 -10.38
C LEU A 38 -3.63 -3.25 -9.25
N VAL A 39 -3.01 -2.12 -9.48
CA VAL A 39 -2.89 -1.02 -8.52
C VAL A 39 -3.18 0.32 -9.21
N ASP A 40 -3.62 1.28 -8.40
CA ASP A 40 -3.90 2.66 -8.82
C ASP A 40 -3.48 3.66 -7.74
N GLU A 41 -3.70 4.93 -7.98
CA GLU A 41 -3.39 6.02 -7.05
C GLU A 41 -4.20 6.00 -5.75
N TYR A 42 -5.27 5.20 -5.68
CA TYR A 42 -6.10 4.99 -4.49
C TYR A 42 -5.70 3.75 -3.70
N THR A 43 -4.91 2.87 -4.28
CA THR A 43 -4.34 1.70 -3.59
C THR A 43 -3.44 2.17 -2.46
N ALA A 44 -3.80 1.83 -1.21
CA ALA A 44 -3.16 2.40 -0.03
C ALA A 44 -2.94 1.40 1.11
N SER A 45 -1.95 1.68 2.00
CA SER A 45 -1.75 1.01 3.29
C SER A 45 -1.57 -0.52 3.15
N GLY A 46 -2.45 -1.35 3.74
CA GLY A 46 -2.37 -2.81 3.69
C GLY A 46 -2.35 -3.39 2.27
N ALA A 47 -3.05 -2.75 1.32
CA ALA A 47 -3.01 -3.16 -0.08
C ALA A 47 -1.62 -2.91 -0.71
N GLU A 48 -0.96 -1.80 -0.35
CA GLU A 48 0.42 -1.52 -0.77
C GLU A 48 1.42 -2.50 -0.17
N ILE A 49 1.21 -2.91 1.09
CA ILE A 49 2.05 -3.91 1.76
C ILE A 49 1.97 -5.24 1.02
N LEU A 50 0.77 -5.67 0.64
CA LEU A 50 0.57 -6.92 -0.12
C LEU A 50 1.18 -6.83 -1.52
N ALA A 51 0.89 -5.77 -2.27
CA ALA A 51 1.45 -5.55 -3.60
C ALA A 51 2.99 -5.49 -3.55
N GLY A 52 3.54 -4.76 -2.57
CA GLY A 52 4.97 -4.64 -2.35
C GLY A 52 5.64 -5.97 -1.98
N ALA A 53 5.00 -6.79 -1.15
CA ALA A 53 5.52 -8.11 -0.80
C ALA A 53 5.58 -9.04 -2.01
N LEU A 54 4.53 -9.08 -2.83
CA LEU A 54 4.50 -9.88 -4.05
C LEU A 54 5.54 -9.41 -5.08
N GLN A 55 5.76 -8.10 -5.17
CA GLN A 55 6.77 -7.49 -6.02
C GLN A 55 8.19 -7.80 -5.51
N ASP A 56 8.46 -7.66 -4.21
CA ASP A 56 9.77 -7.88 -3.59
C ASP A 56 10.25 -9.33 -3.75
N TYR A 57 9.33 -10.30 -3.69
CA TYR A 57 9.65 -11.72 -3.87
C TYR A 57 9.61 -12.18 -5.32
N ASP A 58 9.45 -11.29 -6.27
CA ASP A 58 9.27 -11.67 -7.69
C ASP A 58 8.10 -12.64 -7.91
N ARG A 59 7.13 -12.65 -6.97
CA ARG A 59 6.01 -13.59 -7.01
C ARG A 59 4.88 -13.11 -7.92
N GLY A 60 4.79 -11.81 -8.15
CA GLY A 60 3.77 -11.19 -9.00
C GLY A 60 4.31 -10.02 -9.79
N LEU A 61 3.62 -9.70 -10.89
CA LEU A 61 3.81 -8.49 -11.68
C LEU A 61 2.81 -7.45 -11.19
N VAL A 62 3.28 -6.28 -10.82
CA VAL A 62 2.43 -5.15 -10.42
C VAL A 62 2.17 -4.27 -11.64
N MET A 63 0.90 -4.01 -11.96
CA MET A 63 0.49 -3.25 -13.13
C MET A 63 -0.48 -2.14 -12.74
N GLY A 64 -0.45 -1.01 -13.43
CA GLY A 64 -1.36 0.12 -13.22
C GLY A 64 -0.65 1.44 -13.01
N ALA A 65 -1.06 2.21 -11.99
CA ALA A 65 -0.45 3.50 -11.64
C ALA A 65 0.27 3.44 -10.29
N ARG A 66 1.19 4.40 -10.05
CA ARG A 66 1.87 4.55 -8.76
C ARG A 66 0.86 4.68 -7.63
N THR A 67 1.03 3.90 -6.57
CA THR A 67 0.09 3.84 -5.45
C THR A 67 0.13 5.09 -4.55
N PHE A 68 -0.79 5.15 -3.59
CA PHE A 68 -0.99 6.29 -2.71
C PHE A 68 0.24 6.64 -1.88
N GLY A 69 0.99 5.66 -1.38
CA GLY A 69 2.16 5.87 -0.53
C GLY A 69 1.84 6.15 0.94
N LYS A 70 1.02 5.28 1.57
CA LYS A 70 0.74 5.33 3.00
C LYS A 70 1.48 4.22 3.75
N GLY A 71 2.72 4.52 4.15
CA GLY A 71 3.61 3.59 4.85
C GLY A 71 3.71 3.81 6.36
N VAL A 72 2.79 4.53 6.99
CA VAL A 72 2.84 4.83 8.43
C VAL A 72 1.93 3.95 9.26
N VAL A 73 2.39 3.61 10.47
CA VAL A 73 1.57 3.02 11.54
C VAL A 73 1.00 4.14 12.39
N GLN A 74 -0.32 4.14 12.58
CA GLN A 74 -1.01 5.14 13.38
C GLN A 74 -1.77 4.49 14.54
N THR A 75 -1.62 5.06 15.72
CA THR A 75 -2.35 4.67 16.92
C THR A 75 -3.44 5.70 17.21
N VAL A 76 -4.61 5.22 17.61
CA VAL A 76 -5.73 6.05 18.04
C VAL A 76 -5.91 5.88 19.55
N MET A 77 -5.72 6.95 20.30
CA MET A 77 -5.89 7.00 21.75
C MET A 77 -7.19 7.72 22.11
N PRO A 78 -8.06 7.12 22.91
CA PRO A 78 -9.25 7.81 23.42
C PRO A 78 -8.83 8.89 24.43
N LEU A 79 -9.51 10.04 24.36
CA LEU A 79 -9.36 11.15 25.30
C LEU A 79 -10.69 11.45 25.99
N PRO A 80 -10.69 12.18 27.13
CA PRO A 80 -11.91 12.63 27.78
C PRO A 80 -12.85 13.36 26.80
N TYR A 81 -14.15 13.41 27.15
CA TYR A 81 -15.20 14.06 26.36
C TYR A 81 -15.41 13.47 24.94
N ASN A 82 -15.27 12.14 24.82
CA ASN A 82 -15.44 11.41 23.54
C ASN A 82 -14.52 11.90 22.39
N ARG A 83 -13.38 12.48 22.74
CA ARG A 83 -12.35 12.90 21.78
C ARG A 83 -11.40 11.75 21.48
N ARG A 84 -10.69 11.84 20.38
CA ARG A 84 -9.67 10.87 19.98
C ARG A 84 -8.43 11.60 19.49
N LEU A 85 -7.28 11.13 19.89
CA LEU A 85 -5.98 11.55 19.37
C LEU A 85 -5.47 10.46 18.43
N ARG A 86 -5.15 10.83 17.18
CA ARG A 86 -4.48 9.94 16.22
C ARG A 86 -3.09 10.48 15.94
N PHE A 87 -2.09 9.64 16.10
CA PHE A 87 -0.70 10.02 15.86
C PHE A 87 0.08 8.84 15.27
N THR A 88 1.17 9.17 14.57
CA THR A 88 2.05 8.18 13.96
C THR A 88 3.02 7.64 14.99
N THR A 89 3.11 6.30 15.08
CA THR A 89 3.99 5.59 16.01
C THR A 89 5.11 4.84 15.30
N GLY A 90 5.00 4.61 13.99
CA GLY A 90 6.01 3.86 13.25
C GLY A 90 5.77 3.87 11.75
N SER A 91 6.54 3.06 11.05
CA SER A 91 6.48 2.90 9.60
C SER A 91 6.42 1.42 9.21
N TRP A 92 5.72 1.14 8.11
CA TRP A 92 5.72 -0.14 7.45
C TRP A 92 6.88 -0.23 6.46
N LEU A 93 7.49 -1.41 6.42
CA LEU A 93 8.51 -1.77 5.43
C LEU A 93 8.08 -3.05 4.72
N THR A 94 8.39 -3.14 3.43
CA THR A 94 8.23 -4.35 2.63
C THR A 94 9.28 -5.41 3.02
N PRO A 95 9.20 -6.65 2.50
CA PRO A 95 10.19 -7.70 2.78
C PRO A 95 11.65 -7.30 2.53
N LEU A 96 11.91 -6.51 1.49
CA LEU A 96 13.24 -5.98 1.16
C LEU A 96 13.59 -4.68 1.91
N GLY A 97 12.76 -4.25 2.87
CA GLY A 97 12.99 -3.04 3.66
C GLY A 97 12.64 -1.74 2.96
N ARG A 98 11.87 -1.78 1.87
CA ARG A 98 11.41 -0.55 1.20
C ARG A 98 10.37 0.17 2.06
N SER A 99 10.55 1.49 2.22
CA SER A 99 9.51 2.36 2.76
C SER A 99 8.41 2.59 1.73
N LEU A 100 7.16 2.59 2.16
CA LEU A 100 6.02 2.93 1.30
C LEU A 100 5.63 4.40 1.41
N GLN A 101 6.20 5.12 2.40
CA GLN A 101 5.73 6.47 2.73
C GLN A 101 6.10 7.47 1.63
N ARG A 102 5.08 8.14 1.10
CA ARG A 102 5.22 9.30 0.20
C ARG A 102 5.18 10.59 1.00
N VAL A 103 6.08 11.51 0.72
CA VAL A 103 6.12 12.82 1.36
C VAL A 103 4.89 13.63 0.94
N ARG A 104 4.27 14.33 1.90
CA ARG A 104 3.08 15.14 1.68
C ARG A 104 3.23 16.50 2.35
N ASP A 105 2.59 17.51 1.76
CA ASP A 105 2.52 18.84 2.36
C ASP A 105 1.56 18.88 3.56
N ALA A 106 1.48 20.05 4.20
CA ALA A 106 0.59 20.27 5.35
C ALA A 106 -0.91 20.11 5.01
N GLN A 107 -1.28 20.18 3.73
CA GLN A 107 -2.62 19.95 3.23
C GLN A 107 -2.88 18.48 2.84
N GLY A 108 -1.88 17.61 3.01
CA GLY A 108 -1.97 16.18 2.68
C GLY A 108 -1.79 15.87 1.20
N ARG A 109 -1.39 16.83 0.37
CA ARG A 109 -1.12 16.62 -1.05
C ARG A 109 0.27 16.01 -1.23
N PRO A 110 0.46 15.05 -2.15
CA PRO A 110 1.78 14.51 -2.41
C PRO A 110 2.70 15.60 -2.94
N ILE A 111 3.91 15.65 -2.38
CA ILE A 111 5.00 16.48 -2.91
C ILE A 111 5.63 15.70 -4.05
N GLU A 112 5.97 16.39 -5.13
CA GLU A 112 6.71 15.80 -6.23
C GLU A 112 8.12 15.43 -5.75
N GLU A 113 8.48 14.17 -5.94
CA GLU A 113 9.77 13.61 -5.54
C GLU A 113 10.60 13.38 -6.79
N ASP A 114 11.88 13.75 -6.73
CA ASP A 114 12.84 13.39 -7.77
C ASP A 114 13.14 11.89 -7.67
N LEU A 115 12.59 11.12 -8.60
CA LEU A 115 12.67 9.66 -8.60
C LEU A 115 14.10 9.14 -8.81
N ASP A 116 14.97 9.94 -9.40
CA ASP A 116 16.38 9.57 -9.62
C ASP A 116 17.18 9.62 -8.30
N THR A 117 16.71 10.39 -7.34
CA THR A 117 17.36 10.51 -6.01
C THR A 117 16.85 9.48 -5.01
N LEU A 118 15.72 8.81 -5.28
CA LEU A 118 15.19 7.79 -4.38
C LEU A 118 16.08 6.54 -4.37
N PRO A 119 16.32 5.97 -3.16
CA PRO A 119 17.07 4.72 -3.05
C PRO A 119 16.44 3.60 -3.86
N ARG A 120 17.24 2.62 -4.25
CA ARG A 120 16.79 1.46 -5.01
C ARG A 120 17.18 0.17 -4.30
N VAL A 121 16.39 -0.87 -4.47
CA VAL A 121 16.67 -2.22 -4.00
C VAL A 121 16.62 -3.19 -5.17
N ILE A 122 17.32 -4.31 -5.03
CA ILE A 122 17.36 -5.37 -6.05
C ILE A 122 16.57 -6.56 -5.51
N THR A 123 15.64 -7.08 -6.31
CA THR A 123 14.91 -8.31 -5.97
C THR A 123 15.76 -9.56 -6.16
N PRO A 124 15.35 -10.72 -5.64
CA PRO A 124 16.06 -11.99 -5.86
C PRO A 124 16.29 -12.36 -7.32
N MET A 125 15.38 -11.97 -8.22
CA MET A 125 15.52 -12.20 -9.67
C MET A 125 16.18 -11.02 -10.42
N GLY A 126 16.71 -10.03 -9.70
CA GLY A 126 17.49 -8.92 -10.27
C GLY A 126 16.69 -7.73 -10.77
N ARG A 127 15.40 -7.62 -10.46
CA ARG A 127 14.61 -6.40 -10.77
C ARG A 127 15.04 -5.26 -9.85
N THR A 128 15.13 -4.07 -10.39
CA THR A 128 15.41 -2.86 -9.61
C THR A 128 14.11 -2.17 -9.23
N LEU A 129 13.87 -2.02 -7.92
CA LEU A 129 12.67 -1.39 -7.37
C LEU A 129 13.03 -0.09 -6.64
N ILE A 130 12.14 0.89 -6.71
CA ILE A 130 12.28 2.16 -5.99
C ILE A 130 11.90 1.97 -4.52
N ASN A 131 12.69 2.55 -3.62
CA ASN A 131 12.44 2.56 -2.18
C ASN A 131 11.94 3.94 -1.76
N GLY A 132 10.66 4.03 -1.43
CA GLY A 132 9.98 5.28 -1.07
C GLY A 132 8.86 5.63 -2.03
N GLY A 133 7.95 6.50 -1.57
CA GLY A 133 6.95 7.11 -2.42
C GLY A 133 5.78 6.23 -2.89
N GLY A 134 5.50 5.12 -2.25
CA GLY A 134 4.49 4.14 -2.66
C GLY A 134 5.09 2.98 -3.45
N ILE A 135 4.22 2.17 -4.04
CA ILE A 135 4.60 1.10 -4.97
C ILE A 135 4.55 1.65 -6.39
N PHE A 136 5.65 1.53 -7.10
CA PHE A 136 5.73 1.80 -8.53
C PHE A 136 5.41 0.51 -9.27
N PRO A 137 4.47 0.52 -10.23
CA PRO A 137 4.15 -0.66 -10.99
C PRO A 137 5.33 -1.08 -11.88
N ASP A 138 5.44 -2.38 -12.16
CA ASP A 138 6.41 -2.91 -13.12
C ASP A 138 6.01 -2.56 -14.55
N LEU A 139 4.69 -2.39 -14.78
CA LEU A 139 4.13 -1.91 -16.04
C LEU A 139 3.09 -0.83 -15.75
N GLU A 140 3.37 0.40 -16.18
CA GLU A 140 2.40 1.48 -16.11
C GLU A 140 1.29 1.28 -17.12
N ILE A 141 0.05 1.48 -16.65
CA ILE A 141 -1.14 1.51 -17.47
C ILE A 141 -1.78 2.87 -17.26
N GLU A 142 -1.90 3.63 -18.33
CA GLU A 142 -2.64 4.90 -18.27
C GLU A 142 -4.09 4.62 -17.89
N ASN A 143 -4.58 5.35 -16.88
CA ASN A 143 -6.00 5.29 -16.53
C ASN A 143 -6.81 5.84 -17.70
N ASP A 144 -7.59 4.96 -18.31
CA ASP A 144 -8.58 5.39 -19.28
C ASP A 144 -9.57 6.32 -18.56
N THR A 145 -9.55 7.59 -18.91
CA THR A 145 -10.46 8.58 -18.31
C THR A 145 -11.86 8.30 -18.84
N LEU A 146 -12.61 7.49 -18.09
CA LEU A 146 -14.02 7.25 -18.35
C LEU A 146 -14.74 8.58 -18.58
N LYS A 147 -15.40 8.72 -19.70
CA LYS A 147 -16.29 9.85 -19.97
C LYS A 147 -17.38 9.91 -18.91
N THR A 148 -17.91 11.09 -18.64
CA THR A 148 -18.92 11.30 -17.58
C THR A 148 -20.06 10.29 -17.69
N MET A 149 -20.52 10.03 -18.92
CA MET A 149 -21.61 9.07 -19.21
C MET A 149 -21.24 7.62 -18.87
N GLU A 150 -19.99 7.21 -19.07
CA GLU A 150 -19.51 5.88 -18.72
C GLU A 150 -19.38 5.70 -17.20
N ARG A 151 -18.96 6.75 -16.47
CA ARG A 151 -18.93 6.76 -15.00
C ARG A 151 -20.33 6.65 -14.41
N GLU A 152 -21.29 7.37 -14.93
CA GLU A 152 -22.71 7.30 -14.51
C GLU A 152 -23.30 5.91 -14.78
N LEU A 153 -22.98 5.32 -15.94
CA LEU A 153 -23.44 3.98 -16.30
C LEU A 153 -22.87 2.92 -15.35
N ILE A 154 -21.59 3.00 -15.02
CA ILE A 154 -20.92 2.08 -14.07
C ILE A 154 -21.48 2.25 -12.67
N ALA A 155 -21.69 3.50 -12.21
CA ALA A 155 -22.29 3.78 -10.91
C ALA A 155 -23.70 3.15 -10.82
N THR A 156 -24.56 3.38 -11.80
CA THR A 156 -25.92 2.79 -11.88
C THR A 156 -25.88 1.27 -11.92
N ALA A 157 -24.95 0.67 -12.69
CA ALA A 157 -24.80 -0.77 -12.75
C ALA A 157 -24.35 -1.38 -11.41
N ASN A 158 -23.48 -0.68 -10.68
CA ASN A 158 -23.05 -1.11 -9.34
C ASN A 158 -24.19 -1.02 -8.31
N GLU A 159 -25.02 0.02 -8.35
CA GLU A 159 -26.21 0.13 -7.51
C GLU A 159 -27.19 -1.03 -7.76
N VAL A 160 -27.46 -1.37 -9.02
CA VAL A 160 -28.30 -2.51 -9.39
C VAL A 160 -27.71 -3.84 -8.89
N ARG A 161 -26.39 -4.03 -8.99
CA ARG A 161 -25.72 -5.25 -8.48
C ARG A 161 -25.83 -5.37 -6.96
N VAL A 162 -25.69 -4.26 -6.22
CA VAL A 162 -25.87 -4.24 -4.76
C VAL A 162 -27.32 -4.58 -4.39
N LEU A 163 -28.29 -3.98 -5.06
CA LEU A 163 -29.72 -4.26 -4.84
C LEU A 163 -30.09 -5.72 -5.15
N LEU A 164 -29.56 -6.29 -6.23
CA LEU A 164 -29.75 -7.70 -6.59
C LEU A 164 -29.07 -8.62 -5.56
N GLY A 165 -27.87 -8.30 -5.09
CA GLY A 165 -27.18 -9.06 -4.06
C GLY A 165 -27.94 -9.09 -2.74
N LEU A 166 -28.56 -7.99 -2.34
CA LEU A 166 -29.40 -7.92 -1.14
C LEU A 166 -30.71 -8.76 -1.28
N ARG A 167 -31.30 -8.82 -2.48
CA ARG A 167 -32.50 -9.64 -2.72
C ARG A 167 -32.24 -11.15 -2.85
N LEU A 168 -31.00 -11.54 -3.15
CA LEU A 168 -30.61 -12.95 -3.21
C LEU A 168 -30.15 -13.49 -1.85
N ALA A 169 -30.00 -12.62 -0.85
CA ALA A 169 -29.61 -12.99 0.52
C ALA A 169 -30.80 -13.10 1.49
N GLU A 170 -32.04 -12.78 1.05
CA GLU A 170 -33.29 -13.05 1.73
C GLU A 170 -33.89 -14.40 1.26
#